data_8ec93cfad4db3e975f838f4141ab63d9
#
_entry.id   8ec93cfad4db3e975f838f4141ab63d9
#
_cell.length_a   1.000
_cell.length_b   1.000
_cell.length_c   1.000
_cell.angle_alpha   90.00
_cell.angle_beta   90.00
_cell.angle_gamma   90.00
#
_symmetry.space_group_name_H-M   'P 1'
#
loop_
_entity.id
_entity.type
_entity.pdbx_description
1 polymer ?
#
loop_
_entity_poly.entity_id
_entity_poly.type
_entity_poly.pdbx_seq_one_letter_code
_entity_poly.pdbx_strand_id
1 'polypeptide(L)' 'MHQEELIKTLKDRRETLKLTQEHLAELAGIGLRTLKAIESNKGNPTFQTLDKLADVLGMEVKLEVKRSQV' A
#
# COMPACT_ATOMS: atom_id res chain seq x y z
N MET A 1 1.00 13.34 -4.39
CA MET A 1 1.46 11.98 -4.69
C MET A 1 0.47 11.27 -5.58
N HIS A 2 0.95 10.64 -6.60
CA HIS A 2 0.09 9.85 -7.48
C HIS A 2 -0.14 8.46 -6.89
N GLN A 3 -1.31 7.89 -7.20
CA GLN A 3 -1.64 6.57 -6.70
C GLN A 3 -0.59 5.54 -7.10
N GLU A 4 -0.08 5.63 -8.31
CA GLU A 4 0.95 4.70 -8.78
C GLU A 4 2.21 4.74 -7.93
N GLU A 5 2.63 5.93 -7.52
CA GLU A 5 3.80 6.06 -6.67
C GLU A 5 3.57 5.43 -5.30
N LEU A 6 2.38 5.65 -4.77
CA LEU A 6 2.02 5.10 -3.47
C LEU A 6 2.01 3.57 -3.52
N ILE A 7 1.40 3.03 -4.57
CA ILE A 7 1.33 1.58 -4.74
C ILE A 7 2.72 0.98 -4.94
N LYS A 8 3.55 1.64 -5.73
CA LYS A 8 4.92 1.18 -5.94
C LYS A 8 5.70 1.16 -4.63
N THR A 9 5.51 2.18 -3.80
CA THR A 9 6.17 2.25 -2.50
C THR A 9 5.78 1.07 -1.62
N LEU A 10 4.49 0.75 -1.57
CA LEU A 10 4.02 -0.39 -0.79
C LEU A 10 4.59 -1.70 -1.32
N LYS A 11 4.57 -1.87 -2.64
CA LYS A 11 5.07 -3.09 -3.27
C LYS A 11 6.56 -3.26 -3.04
N ASP A 12 7.33 -2.20 -3.21
CA ASP A 12 8.78 -2.25 -3.00
C ASP A 12 9.09 -2.61 -1.55
N ARG A 13 8.33 -2.05 -0.61
CA ARG A 13 8.53 -2.36 0.81
C ARG A 13 8.23 -3.83 1.10
N ARG A 14 7.14 -4.35 0.53
CA ARG A 14 6.81 -5.76 0.67
C ARG A 14 7.97 -6.63 0.19
N GLU A 15 8.52 -6.30 -0.99
CA GLU A 15 9.61 -7.08 -1.57
C GLU A 15 10.88 -6.97 -0.73
N THR A 16 11.16 -5.77 -0.21
CA THR A 16 12.30 -5.57 0.68
C THR A 16 12.20 -6.46 1.92
N LEU A 17 11.01 -6.61 2.46
CA LEU A 17 10.77 -7.46 3.61
C LEU A 17 10.63 -8.93 3.24
N LYS A 18 10.72 -9.25 1.95
CA LYS A 18 10.62 -10.62 1.44
C LYS A 18 9.32 -11.30 1.78
N LEU A 19 8.24 -10.53 1.79
CA LEU A 19 6.90 -11.05 2.00
C LEU A 19 6.27 -11.40 0.66
N THR A 20 5.61 -12.55 0.59
CA THR A 20 4.81 -12.87 -0.58
C THR A 20 3.51 -12.09 -0.54
N GLN A 21 2.84 -11.98 -1.67
CA GLN A 21 1.53 -11.35 -1.70
C GLN A 21 0.55 -12.10 -0.79
N GLU A 22 0.60 -13.43 -0.83
CA GLU A 22 -0.26 -14.25 0.01
C GLU A 22 -0.04 -13.95 1.49
N HIS A 23 1.21 -13.87 1.90
CA HIS A 23 1.55 -13.63 3.30
C HIS A 23 1.12 -12.23 3.73
N LEU A 24 1.39 -11.23 2.91
CA LEU A 24 0.98 -9.87 3.22
C LEU A 24 -0.53 -9.75 3.31
N ALA A 25 -1.25 -10.34 2.36
CA ALA A 25 -2.72 -10.30 2.37
C ALA A 25 -3.26 -10.92 3.65
N GLU A 26 -2.70 -12.05 4.05
CA GLU A 26 -3.10 -12.72 5.28
C GLU A 26 -2.86 -11.85 6.51
N LEU A 27 -1.67 -11.30 6.62
CA LEU A 27 -1.32 -10.46 7.77
C LEU A 27 -2.16 -9.20 7.84
N ALA A 28 -2.47 -8.62 6.69
CA ALA A 28 -3.27 -7.38 6.64
C ALA A 28 -4.77 -7.65 6.73
N GLY A 29 -5.18 -8.89 6.62
CA GLY A 29 -6.59 -9.23 6.69
C GLY A 29 -7.38 -8.80 5.45
N ILE A 30 -6.75 -8.85 4.28
CA ILE A 30 -7.44 -8.53 3.02
C ILE A 30 -7.34 -9.73 2.09
N GLY A 31 -8.20 -9.76 1.07
CA GLY A 31 -8.17 -10.84 0.12
C GLY A 31 -6.95 -10.76 -0.80
N LEU A 32 -6.42 -11.92 -1.19
CA LEU A 32 -5.27 -11.96 -2.09
C LEU A 32 -5.61 -11.31 -3.44
N ARG A 33 -6.81 -11.54 -3.95
CA ARG A 33 -7.23 -10.92 -5.19
C ARG A 33 -7.21 -9.41 -5.10
N THR A 34 -7.65 -8.88 -3.96
CA THR A 34 -7.65 -7.44 -3.72
C THR A 34 -6.22 -6.90 -3.73
N LEU A 35 -5.30 -7.59 -3.05
CA LEU A 35 -3.91 -7.13 -3.02
C LEU A 35 -3.28 -7.19 -4.41
N LYS A 36 -3.53 -8.25 -5.16
CA LYS A 36 -3.00 -8.36 -6.52
C LYS A 36 -3.51 -7.22 -7.41
N ALA A 37 -4.79 -6.88 -7.28
CA ALA A 37 -5.35 -5.77 -8.05
C ALA A 37 -4.69 -4.45 -7.66
N ILE A 38 -4.49 -4.23 -6.37
CA ILE A 38 -3.85 -3.02 -5.89
C ILE A 38 -2.43 -2.91 -6.45
N GLU A 39 -1.65 -3.98 -6.35
CA GLU A 39 -0.25 -3.94 -6.78
C GLU A 39 -0.10 -3.82 -8.29
N SER A 40 -1.13 -4.15 -9.05
CA SER A 40 -1.11 -3.98 -10.51
C SER A 40 -1.78 -2.68 -10.94
N ASN A 41 -2.04 -1.77 -10.01
CA ASN A 41 -2.64 -0.47 -10.27
C ASN A 41 -4.04 -0.56 -10.86
N LYS A 42 -4.78 -1.58 -10.47
CA LYS A 42 -6.17 -1.74 -10.87
C LYS A 42 -7.08 -1.49 -9.67
N GLY A 43 -8.19 -0.85 -9.93
CA GLY A 43 -9.15 -0.54 -8.89
C GLY A 43 -8.74 0.67 -8.06
N ASN A 44 -9.53 0.95 -7.04
CA ASN A 44 -9.33 2.08 -6.15
C ASN A 44 -9.28 1.60 -4.71
N PRO A 45 -8.09 1.33 -4.16
CA PRO A 45 -8.02 0.92 -2.76
C PRO A 45 -8.53 2.02 -1.85
N THR A 46 -9.26 1.63 -0.81
CA THR A 46 -9.71 2.59 0.17
C THR A 46 -8.56 2.98 1.07
N PHE A 47 -8.71 4.11 1.75
CA PHE A 47 -7.73 4.51 2.76
C PHE A 47 -7.55 3.40 3.81
N GLN A 48 -8.67 2.81 4.23
CA GLN A 48 -8.63 1.76 5.24
C GLN A 48 -7.78 0.57 4.78
N THR A 49 -7.94 0.16 3.53
CA THR A 49 -7.15 -0.94 2.98
C THR A 49 -5.67 -0.58 2.92
N LEU A 50 -5.37 0.63 2.47
CA LEU A 50 -3.98 1.09 2.41
C LEU A 50 -3.35 1.15 3.80
N ASP A 51 -4.13 1.58 4.79
CA ASP A 51 -3.66 1.68 6.16
C ASP A 51 -3.33 0.30 6.73
N LYS A 52 -4.17 -0.69 6.45
CA LYS A 52 -3.92 -2.07 6.88
C LYS A 52 -2.64 -2.62 6.29
N LEU A 53 -2.41 -2.36 5.00
CA LEU A 53 -1.19 -2.81 4.34
C LEU A 53 0.03 -2.10 4.90
N ALA A 54 -0.05 -0.79 5.04
CA ALA A 54 1.06 0.01 5.55
C ALA A 54 1.44 -0.45 6.95
N ASP A 55 0.45 -0.72 7.78
CA ASP A 55 0.70 -1.14 9.16
C ASP A 55 1.55 -2.41 9.22
N VAL A 56 1.21 -3.41 8.40
CA VAL A 56 1.99 -4.65 8.34
C VAL A 56 3.41 -4.38 7.86
N LEU A 57 3.56 -3.43 6.95
CA LEU A 57 4.85 -3.11 6.34
C LEU A 57 5.70 -2.15 7.19
N GLY A 58 5.22 -1.79 8.37
CA GLY A 58 5.95 -0.86 9.24
C GLY A 58 5.93 0.56 8.74
N MET A 59 4.87 0.93 8.04
CA MET A 59 4.71 2.27 7.45
C MET A 59 3.41 2.88 7.95
N GLU A 60 3.24 4.15 7.67
CA GLU A 60 1.96 4.79 7.97
C GLU A 60 1.56 5.67 6.78
N VAL A 61 0.26 5.75 6.55
CA VAL A 61 -0.29 6.61 5.53
C VAL A 61 -0.73 7.91 6.20
N LYS A 62 -0.20 9.02 5.73
CA LYS A 62 -0.58 10.30 6.29
C LYS A 62 -0.56 11.36 5.22
N LEU A 63 -1.28 12.43 5.49
CA LEU A 63 -1.31 13.59 4.61
C LEU A 63 -0.45 14.69 5.20
N GLU A 64 0.30 15.36 4.34
CA GLU A 64 1.11 16.47 4.77
C GLU A 64 0.79 17.67 3.90
N VAL A 65 0.83 18.83 4.53
CA VAL A 65 0.62 20.07 3.78
C VAL A 65 1.86 20.30 2.93
N LYS A 66 1.64 20.52 1.65
CA LYS A 66 2.76 20.83 0.77
C LYS A 66 3.36 22.16 1.17
N ARG A 67 4.66 22.25 1.04
CA ARG A 67 5.31 23.54 1.21
C ARG A 67 4.79 24.46 0.12
N SER A 68 4.20 25.54 0.55
CA SER A 68 3.62 26.46 -0.39
C SER A 68 4.66 27.16 -1.23
N GLN A 69 4.35 27.34 -2.48
CA GLN A 69 5.16 28.11 -3.39
C GLN A 69 4.55 29.46 -3.67
N VAL A 70 3.50 29.75 -3.00
CA VAL A 70 2.77 31.00 -3.19
C VAL A 70 3.59 32.16 -2.71
#